data_e204a1f7013f7e11723e84005dba43bd
#
_entry.id   e204a1f7013f7e11723e84005dba43bd
#
_cell.length_a   1.000
_cell.length_b   1.000
_cell.length_c   1.000
_cell.angle_alpha   90.00
_cell.angle_beta   90.00
_cell.angle_gamma   90.00
#
_symmetry.space_group_name_H-M   'P 1'
#
loop_
_entity.id
_entity.type
_entity.pdbx_description
1 polymer ?
#
loop_
_entity_poly.entity_id
_entity_poly.type
_entity_poly.pdbx_seq_one_letter_code
_entity_poly.pdbx_strand_id
1 'polypeptide(L)'
;MYEVAIEILCMLEDNSYSAYIIGGYPRDKYLGIFSTDIDICTNARPMEVIKIFSNSDISNIKYGCVIVNFKGYKFSVTTFRREYEYLCNRSLIHFDYVDTLSEDLIRRDFIMNTLAIDKDGNYVDLYGAKKDIDSKIIRCVGDSFLKLNEDYLRILRAIRFATILNFKISLDLDKAIYENSYKVKNLSNFRKKVELDKIFKSKNVMHGINLLKKYNLDKVLNLNLSHVKYCENYLGIWAQVLINFDFPFTRAETKSINAIRFLLTKDNPLEYLDKYSLDMCLLASRIKENN
;
A
#
# COMPACT_ATOMS: atom_id res chain seq x y z
N MET A 1 1.31 -20.78 -6.66
CA MET A 1 0.56 -19.55 -6.97
C MET A 1 1.08 -18.86 -8.23
N TYR A 2 2.40 -18.59 -8.37
CA TYR A 2 2.95 -17.94 -9.57
C TYR A 2 2.65 -18.73 -10.85
N GLU A 3 2.93 -20.02 -10.88
CA GLU A 3 2.64 -20.88 -12.05
C GLU A 3 1.14 -20.88 -12.41
N VAL A 4 0.28 -20.83 -11.39
CA VAL A 4 -1.18 -20.77 -11.60
C VAL A 4 -1.59 -19.40 -12.18
N ALA A 5 -0.91 -18.32 -11.79
CA ALA A 5 -1.12 -17.01 -12.41
C ALA A 5 -0.70 -17.01 -13.89
N ILE A 6 0.44 -17.62 -14.22
CA ILE A 6 0.89 -17.80 -15.62
C ILE A 6 -0.15 -18.58 -16.44
N GLU A 7 -0.72 -19.65 -15.89
CA GLU A 7 -1.81 -20.39 -16.58
C GLU A 7 -3.01 -19.49 -16.90
N ILE A 8 -3.38 -18.57 -15.97
CA ILE A 8 -4.45 -17.59 -16.23
C ILE A 8 -4.09 -16.67 -17.38
N LEU A 9 -2.81 -16.20 -17.45
CA LEU A 9 -2.35 -15.38 -18.58
C LEU A 9 -2.45 -16.17 -19.90
N CYS A 10 -1.99 -17.42 -19.93
CA CYS A 10 -2.10 -18.27 -21.11
C CYS A 10 -3.55 -18.43 -21.56
N MET A 11 -4.48 -18.73 -20.64
CA MET A 11 -5.91 -18.87 -20.96
C MET A 11 -6.52 -17.59 -21.53
N LEU A 12 -6.12 -16.42 -21.03
CA LEU A 12 -6.58 -15.12 -21.58
C LEU A 12 -6.00 -14.91 -23.00
N GLU A 13 -4.72 -15.19 -23.22
CA GLU A 13 -4.09 -15.03 -24.52
C GLU A 13 -4.57 -16.05 -25.57
N ASP A 14 -4.87 -17.28 -25.18
CA ASP A 14 -5.51 -18.29 -26.04
C ASP A 14 -6.89 -17.83 -26.53
N ASN A 15 -7.53 -16.93 -25.78
CA ASN A 15 -8.77 -16.25 -26.17
C ASN A 15 -8.51 -14.88 -26.85
N SER A 16 -7.29 -14.60 -27.30
CA SER A 16 -6.88 -13.38 -28.01
C SER A 16 -6.89 -12.09 -27.14
N TYR A 17 -6.76 -12.21 -25.82
CA TYR A 17 -6.62 -11.09 -24.93
C TYR A 17 -5.20 -10.98 -24.40
N SER A 18 -4.63 -9.78 -24.40
CA SER A 18 -3.36 -9.51 -23.72
C SER A 18 -3.53 -9.55 -22.21
N ALA A 19 -2.62 -10.19 -21.48
CA ALA A 19 -2.66 -10.29 -20.04
C ALA A 19 -1.27 -10.23 -19.40
N TYR A 20 -1.17 -9.61 -18.22
CA TYR A 20 0.09 -9.45 -17.51
C TYR A 20 -0.12 -9.56 -16.00
N ILE A 21 0.86 -10.12 -15.28
CA ILE A 21 0.99 -9.93 -13.84
C ILE A 21 1.51 -8.51 -13.60
N ILE A 22 0.93 -7.78 -12.65
CA ILE A 22 1.19 -6.36 -12.47
C ILE A 22 1.20 -5.97 -10.97
N GLY A 23 1.58 -4.74 -10.67
CA GLY A 23 1.48 -4.18 -9.32
C GLY A 23 2.71 -4.43 -8.45
N GLY A 24 2.49 -4.90 -7.22
CA GLY A 24 3.57 -5.13 -6.26
C GLY A 24 4.40 -6.36 -6.56
N TYR A 25 3.77 -7.41 -7.03
CA TYR A 25 4.43 -8.70 -7.23
C TYR A 25 5.62 -8.68 -8.20
N PRO A 26 5.55 -8.11 -9.43
CA PRO A 26 6.70 -8.05 -10.31
C PRO A 26 7.90 -7.31 -9.72
N ARG A 27 7.65 -6.19 -9.02
CA ARG A 27 8.66 -5.43 -8.29
C ARG A 27 9.30 -6.28 -7.18
N ASP A 28 8.48 -6.93 -6.35
CA ASP A 28 8.94 -7.71 -5.21
C ASP A 28 9.73 -8.93 -5.68
N LYS A 29 9.26 -9.62 -6.75
CA LYS A 29 9.99 -10.71 -7.39
C LYS A 29 11.35 -10.24 -7.96
N TYR A 30 11.40 -9.07 -8.59
CA TYR A 30 12.64 -8.49 -9.10
C TYR A 30 13.64 -8.15 -7.98
N LEU A 31 13.13 -7.73 -6.81
CA LEU A 31 13.93 -7.45 -5.61
C LEU A 31 14.29 -8.70 -4.80
N GLY A 32 13.83 -9.90 -5.20
CA GLY A 32 14.00 -11.13 -4.41
C GLY A 32 13.18 -11.15 -3.12
N ILE A 33 12.12 -10.34 -3.01
CA ILE A 33 11.23 -10.28 -1.87
C ILE A 33 10.07 -11.25 -2.08
N PHE A 34 9.81 -12.11 -1.11
CA PHE A 34 8.68 -13.04 -1.16
C PHE A 34 7.35 -12.27 -1.07
N SER A 35 6.45 -12.54 -2.02
CA SER A 35 5.10 -11.98 -2.08
C SER A 35 4.12 -13.03 -2.59
N THR A 36 2.90 -13.01 -2.07
CA THR A 36 1.79 -13.87 -2.48
C THR A 36 0.62 -13.09 -3.06
N ASP A 37 0.71 -11.76 -3.14
CA ASP A 37 -0.35 -10.89 -3.66
C ASP A 37 -0.12 -10.66 -5.15
N ILE A 38 -0.78 -11.44 -6.00
CA ILE A 38 -0.61 -11.40 -7.46
C ILE A 38 -1.87 -10.79 -8.08
N ASP A 39 -1.71 -9.60 -8.63
CA ASP A 39 -2.71 -8.93 -9.45
C ASP A 39 -2.44 -9.20 -10.94
N ILE A 40 -3.50 -9.38 -11.72
CA ILE A 40 -3.47 -9.56 -13.18
C ILE A 40 -4.20 -8.38 -13.82
N CYS A 41 -3.69 -7.90 -14.94
CA CYS A 41 -4.39 -6.95 -15.79
C CYS A 41 -4.49 -7.48 -17.23
N THR A 42 -5.57 -7.11 -17.94
CA THR A 42 -5.88 -7.63 -19.27
C THR A 42 -6.73 -6.62 -20.06
N ASN A 43 -6.74 -6.72 -21.40
CA ASN A 43 -7.71 -5.97 -22.20
C ASN A 43 -9.06 -6.68 -22.31
N ALA A 44 -9.19 -7.93 -21.84
CA ALA A 44 -10.48 -8.60 -21.72
C ALA A 44 -11.43 -7.78 -20.81
N ARG A 45 -12.67 -7.52 -21.29
CA ARG A 45 -13.68 -6.85 -20.46
C ARG A 45 -14.17 -7.80 -19.37
N PRO A 46 -14.74 -7.31 -18.26
CA PRO A 46 -15.15 -8.17 -17.14
C PRO A 46 -16.03 -9.35 -17.54
N MET A 47 -16.97 -9.13 -18.47
CA MET A 47 -17.87 -10.20 -18.95
C MET A 47 -17.13 -11.26 -19.78
N GLU A 48 -16.04 -10.90 -20.43
CA GLU A 48 -15.19 -11.84 -21.19
C GLU A 48 -14.34 -12.67 -20.22
N VAL A 49 -13.79 -12.04 -19.17
CA VAL A 49 -13.10 -12.75 -18.08
C VAL A 49 -14.02 -13.78 -17.43
N ILE A 50 -15.29 -13.43 -17.15
CA ILE A 50 -16.28 -14.34 -16.54
C ILE A 50 -16.62 -15.51 -17.47
N LYS A 51 -16.67 -15.29 -18.78
CA LYS A 51 -16.90 -16.37 -19.77
C LYS A 51 -15.76 -17.39 -19.77
N ILE A 52 -14.51 -16.93 -19.62
CA ILE A 52 -13.32 -17.80 -19.59
C ILE A 52 -13.22 -18.50 -18.23
N PHE A 53 -13.51 -17.79 -17.14
CA PHE A 53 -13.40 -18.28 -15.77
C PHE A 53 -14.75 -18.26 -15.08
N SER A 54 -15.51 -19.37 -15.20
CA SER A 54 -16.89 -19.48 -14.66
C SER A 54 -16.95 -19.37 -13.12
N ASN A 55 -15.88 -19.74 -12.41
CA ASN A 55 -15.80 -19.59 -10.95
C ASN A 55 -15.18 -18.23 -10.57
N SER A 56 -15.98 -17.17 -10.71
CA SER A 56 -15.55 -15.79 -10.48
C SER A 56 -16.48 -15.04 -9.53
N ASP A 57 -15.91 -14.18 -8.68
CA ASP A 57 -16.64 -13.23 -7.85
C ASP A 57 -16.66 -11.85 -8.54
N ILE A 58 -17.87 -11.34 -8.74
CA ILE A 58 -18.16 -10.09 -9.47
C ILE A 58 -18.38 -8.89 -8.55
N SER A 59 -18.15 -9.00 -7.26
CA SER A 59 -18.38 -7.92 -6.28
C SER A 59 -17.67 -6.60 -6.64
N ASN A 60 -16.56 -6.70 -7.35
CA ASN A 60 -15.75 -5.55 -7.78
C ASN A 60 -15.93 -5.16 -9.26
N ILE A 61 -16.93 -5.73 -9.96
CA ILE A 61 -17.12 -5.53 -11.40
C ILE A 61 -17.31 -4.05 -11.77
N LYS A 62 -17.94 -3.27 -10.91
CA LYS A 62 -18.12 -1.81 -11.10
C LYS A 62 -16.80 -1.03 -11.17
N TYR A 63 -15.70 -1.65 -10.76
CA TYR A 63 -14.35 -1.10 -10.87
C TYR A 63 -13.54 -1.78 -11.99
N GLY A 64 -14.19 -2.57 -12.86
CA GLY A 64 -13.51 -3.31 -13.92
C GLY A 64 -12.66 -4.48 -13.41
N CYS A 65 -12.91 -4.97 -12.19
CA CYS A 65 -12.15 -6.05 -11.57
C CYS A 65 -13.05 -7.27 -11.31
N VAL A 66 -12.55 -8.43 -11.66
CA VAL A 66 -13.17 -9.74 -11.41
C VAL A 66 -12.20 -10.55 -10.53
N ILE A 67 -12.70 -11.16 -9.48
CA ILE A 67 -11.89 -12.07 -8.65
C ILE A 67 -12.06 -13.49 -9.21
N VAL A 68 -11.03 -13.97 -9.88
CA VAL A 68 -11.01 -15.33 -10.45
C VAL A 68 -10.56 -16.33 -9.39
N ASN A 69 -11.39 -17.33 -9.10
CA ASN A 69 -11.03 -18.45 -8.25
C ASN A 69 -10.54 -19.62 -9.14
N PHE A 70 -9.24 -19.85 -9.15
CA PHE A 70 -8.63 -20.84 -10.03
C PHE A 70 -7.60 -21.71 -9.28
N LYS A 71 -7.76 -23.04 -9.38
CA LYS A 71 -6.89 -24.03 -8.71
C LYS A 71 -6.63 -23.75 -7.22
N GLY A 72 -7.68 -23.31 -6.49
CA GLY A 72 -7.59 -23.06 -5.04
C GLY A 72 -7.02 -21.69 -4.65
N TYR A 73 -6.67 -20.84 -5.63
CA TYR A 73 -6.19 -19.49 -5.40
C TYR A 73 -7.19 -18.44 -5.90
N LYS A 74 -7.08 -17.23 -5.37
CA LYS A 74 -7.86 -16.07 -5.78
C LYS A 74 -6.94 -15.04 -6.45
N PHE A 75 -7.33 -14.58 -7.64
CA PHE A 75 -6.60 -13.57 -8.39
C PHE A 75 -7.50 -12.39 -8.74
N SER A 76 -7.04 -11.18 -8.48
CA SER A 76 -7.68 -9.96 -8.99
C SER A 76 -7.33 -9.81 -10.46
N VAL A 77 -8.29 -9.99 -11.36
CA VAL A 77 -8.15 -9.76 -12.80
C VAL A 77 -8.84 -8.46 -13.15
N THR A 78 -8.07 -7.42 -13.49
CA THR A 78 -8.58 -6.07 -13.74
C THR A 78 -8.44 -5.72 -15.21
N THR A 79 -9.52 -5.27 -15.85
CA THR A 79 -9.49 -4.78 -17.22
C THR A 79 -8.67 -3.49 -17.30
N PHE A 80 -7.83 -3.36 -18.36
CA PHE A 80 -7.11 -2.12 -18.64
C PHE A 80 -8.06 -0.94 -18.70
N ARG A 81 -7.71 0.15 -18.03
CA ARG A 81 -8.57 1.32 -17.96
C ARG A 81 -7.79 2.62 -17.85
N ARG A 82 -8.41 3.70 -18.34
CA ARG A 82 -7.98 5.07 -18.12
C ARG A 82 -8.97 5.75 -17.18
N GLU A 83 -8.48 6.37 -16.13
CA GLU A 83 -9.28 7.08 -15.14
C GLU A 83 -9.29 8.58 -15.47
N TYR A 84 -10.46 9.26 -15.46
CA TYR A 84 -10.60 10.64 -15.91
C TYR A 84 -10.83 11.64 -14.79
N GLU A 85 -11.68 11.39 -13.85
CA GLU A 85 -12.00 12.33 -12.79
C GLU A 85 -11.85 11.70 -11.42
N TYR A 86 -11.04 12.33 -10.61
CA TYR A 86 -10.99 12.06 -9.19
C TYR A 86 -11.84 13.11 -8.49
N LEU A 87 -13.15 12.85 -8.34
CA LEU A 87 -13.92 13.58 -7.33
C LEU A 87 -13.25 13.30 -5.98
N CYS A 88 -12.94 14.36 -5.25
CA CYS A 88 -12.36 14.28 -3.91
C CYS A 88 -13.09 13.19 -3.11
N ASN A 89 -12.36 12.11 -2.71
CA ASN A 89 -12.82 10.93 -1.97
C ASN A 89 -13.12 9.64 -2.74
N ARG A 90 -12.81 9.50 -4.05
CA ARG A 90 -12.99 8.24 -4.82
C ARG A 90 -14.39 7.59 -4.75
N SER A 91 -15.44 8.33 -4.46
CA SER A 91 -16.79 7.76 -4.43
C SER A 91 -17.31 7.39 -5.81
N LEU A 92 -16.82 8.03 -6.88
CA LEU A 92 -17.12 7.73 -8.27
C LEU A 92 -15.84 7.92 -9.09
N ILE A 93 -15.24 6.81 -9.52
CA ILE A 93 -14.16 6.81 -10.51
C ILE A 93 -14.85 6.70 -11.87
N HIS A 94 -14.81 7.77 -12.66
CA HIS A 94 -15.15 7.68 -14.08
C HIS A 94 -13.92 7.14 -14.81
N PHE A 95 -14.08 6.03 -15.51
CA PHE A 95 -13.03 5.41 -16.29
C PHE A 95 -13.58 4.84 -17.59
N ASP A 96 -12.77 4.82 -18.62
CA ASP A 96 -13.00 4.04 -19.83
C ASP A 96 -12.05 2.86 -19.87
N TYR A 97 -12.52 1.77 -20.44
CA TYR A 97 -11.66 0.65 -20.76
C TYR A 97 -10.76 1.00 -21.95
N VAL A 98 -9.48 0.62 -21.86
CA VAL A 98 -8.49 0.79 -22.92
C VAL A 98 -7.95 -0.58 -23.35
N ASP A 99 -7.21 -0.61 -24.45
CA ASP A 99 -6.80 -1.88 -25.05
C ASP A 99 -5.31 -2.17 -24.89
N THR A 100 -4.52 -1.18 -24.44
CA THR A 100 -3.07 -1.33 -24.28
C THR A 100 -2.61 -1.26 -22.85
N LEU A 101 -1.59 -2.06 -22.50
CA LEU A 101 -0.94 -2.02 -21.20
C LEU A 101 -0.40 -0.61 -20.90
N SER A 102 0.21 0.06 -21.88
CA SER A 102 0.79 1.39 -21.68
C SER A 102 -0.22 2.41 -21.17
N GLU A 103 -1.44 2.38 -21.68
CA GLU A 103 -2.52 3.28 -21.21
C GLU A 103 -2.96 2.96 -19.79
N ASP A 104 -3.05 1.68 -19.40
CA ASP A 104 -3.37 1.30 -18.01
C ASP A 104 -2.27 1.73 -17.03
N LEU A 105 -1.01 1.67 -17.45
CA LEU A 105 0.11 2.04 -16.59
C LEU A 105 0.16 3.53 -16.24
N ILE A 106 -0.33 4.42 -17.12
CA ILE A 106 -0.34 5.88 -16.90
C ILE A 106 -1.12 6.26 -15.64
N ARG A 107 -2.23 5.57 -15.32
CA ARG A 107 -3.03 5.88 -14.12
C ARG A 107 -2.39 5.44 -12.80
N ARG A 108 -1.33 4.62 -12.83
CA ARG A 108 -0.67 4.09 -11.63
C ARG A 108 0.08 5.17 -10.87
N ASP A 109 0.40 4.89 -9.62
CA ASP A 109 1.05 5.85 -8.72
C ASP A 109 2.53 6.05 -9.02
N PHE A 110 3.33 4.97 -8.97
CA PHE A 110 4.79 5.04 -9.04
C PHE A 110 5.34 4.15 -10.14
N ILE A 111 6.41 4.62 -10.78
CA ILE A 111 7.10 3.91 -11.89
C ILE A 111 7.53 2.50 -11.45
N MET A 112 8.07 2.32 -10.25
CA MET A 112 8.46 1.00 -9.75
C MET A 112 7.31 -0.03 -9.69
N ASN A 113 6.05 0.40 -9.72
CA ASN A 113 4.85 -0.44 -9.72
C ASN A 113 4.26 -0.61 -11.14
N THR A 114 4.94 -0.14 -12.18
CA THR A 114 4.56 -0.34 -13.59
C THR A 114 5.25 -1.54 -14.22
N LEU A 115 6.19 -2.17 -13.51
CA LEU A 115 6.81 -3.40 -13.96
C LEU A 115 5.75 -4.49 -14.10
N ALA A 116 5.73 -5.18 -15.24
CA ALA A 116 4.80 -6.26 -15.52
C ALA A 116 5.55 -7.55 -15.85
N ILE A 117 4.86 -8.69 -15.80
CA ILE A 117 5.38 -9.98 -16.24
C ILE A 117 4.39 -10.57 -17.23
N ASP A 118 4.88 -11.02 -18.39
CA ASP A 118 4.11 -11.69 -19.44
C ASP A 118 3.91 -13.20 -19.13
N LYS A 119 3.19 -13.90 -20.01
CA LYS A 119 2.92 -15.35 -19.88
C LYS A 119 4.20 -16.22 -19.95
N ASP A 120 5.24 -15.73 -20.61
CA ASP A 120 6.51 -16.44 -20.76
C ASP A 120 7.46 -16.17 -19.57
N GLY A 121 6.98 -15.37 -18.59
CA GLY A 121 7.73 -15.01 -17.39
C GLY A 121 8.73 -13.86 -17.60
N ASN A 122 8.70 -13.19 -18.76
CA ASN A 122 9.58 -12.07 -19.04
C ASN A 122 9.06 -10.79 -18.39
N TYR A 123 9.99 -9.94 -17.95
CA TYR A 123 9.64 -8.61 -17.46
C TYR A 123 9.36 -7.66 -18.63
N VAL A 124 8.18 -7.04 -18.59
CA VAL A 124 7.77 -5.95 -19.48
C VAL A 124 7.92 -4.63 -18.73
N ASP A 125 8.83 -3.78 -19.18
CA ASP A 125 9.18 -2.50 -18.53
C ASP A 125 9.06 -1.34 -19.53
N LEU A 126 7.89 -0.72 -19.58
CA LEU A 126 7.59 0.37 -20.53
C LEU A 126 7.99 1.76 -20.00
N TYR A 127 8.19 1.91 -18.66
CA TYR A 127 8.40 3.20 -17.99
C TYR A 127 9.74 3.30 -17.25
N GLY A 128 10.61 2.30 -17.37
CA GLY A 128 11.92 2.28 -16.69
C GLY A 128 11.82 1.92 -15.21
N ALA A 129 10.88 1.05 -14.85
CA ALA A 129 10.66 0.59 -13.49
C ALA A 129 11.91 -0.09 -12.90
N LYS A 130 12.60 -0.93 -13.68
CA LYS A 130 13.85 -1.59 -13.25
C LYS A 130 14.90 -0.56 -12.84
N LYS A 131 15.08 0.49 -13.63
CA LYS A 131 16.03 1.57 -13.32
C LYS A 131 15.72 2.26 -11.99
N ASP A 132 14.46 2.55 -11.72
CA ASP A 132 14.04 3.16 -10.46
C ASP A 132 14.22 2.19 -9.29
N ILE A 133 13.93 0.89 -9.48
CA ILE A 133 14.11 -0.15 -8.46
C ILE A 133 15.61 -0.32 -8.13
N ASP A 134 16.48 -0.44 -9.14
CA ASP A 134 17.92 -0.58 -8.98
C ASP A 134 18.56 0.63 -8.31
N SER A 135 18.07 1.83 -8.66
CA SER A 135 18.49 3.09 -8.04
C SER A 135 17.86 3.33 -6.66
N LYS A 136 16.93 2.48 -6.23
CA LYS A 136 16.16 2.61 -4.98
C LYS A 136 15.45 3.96 -4.88
N ILE A 137 14.76 4.36 -5.96
CA ILE A 137 14.06 5.65 -6.06
C ILE A 137 12.56 5.40 -6.25
N ILE A 138 11.75 6.23 -5.57
CA ILE A 138 10.30 6.32 -5.77
C ILE A 138 10.02 7.55 -6.60
N ARG A 139 9.44 7.36 -7.79
CA ARG A 139 9.05 8.41 -8.73
C ARG A 139 7.62 8.17 -9.20
N CYS A 140 6.84 9.23 -9.37
CA CYS A 140 5.50 9.13 -9.95
C CYS A 140 5.56 8.75 -11.43
N VAL A 141 4.47 8.14 -11.90
CA VAL A 141 4.22 8.01 -13.35
C VAL A 141 3.72 9.36 -13.85
N GLY A 142 4.53 10.03 -14.68
CA GLY A 142 4.25 11.39 -15.14
C GLY A 142 4.54 12.47 -14.09
N ASP A 143 3.82 13.60 -14.18
CA ASP A 143 4.03 14.75 -13.32
C ASP A 143 3.60 14.46 -11.87
N SER A 144 4.50 14.71 -10.92
CA SER A 144 4.28 14.40 -9.50
C SER A 144 3.17 15.24 -8.87
N PHE A 145 3.06 16.52 -9.24
CA PHE A 145 2.02 17.40 -8.69
C PHE A 145 0.64 17.00 -9.17
N LEU A 146 0.49 16.75 -10.46
CA LEU A 146 -0.77 16.27 -11.05
C LEU A 146 -1.15 14.93 -10.42
N LYS A 147 -0.18 14.02 -10.33
CA LYS A 147 -0.39 12.67 -9.81
C LYS A 147 -0.83 12.64 -8.33
N LEU A 148 -0.28 13.51 -7.48
CA LEU A 148 -0.72 13.64 -6.09
C LEU A 148 -2.10 14.32 -5.98
N ASN A 149 -2.43 15.25 -6.88
CA ASN A 149 -3.75 15.90 -6.88
C ASN A 149 -4.89 14.98 -7.33
N GLU A 150 -4.60 13.98 -8.16
CA GLU A 150 -5.58 12.93 -8.51
C GLU A 150 -6.00 12.10 -7.27
N ASP A 151 -5.08 11.78 -6.36
CA ASP A 151 -5.37 11.05 -5.11
C ASP A 151 -4.33 11.37 -4.03
N TYR A 152 -4.72 12.13 -3.03
CA TYR A 152 -3.86 12.51 -1.91
C TYR A 152 -3.34 11.32 -1.09
N LEU A 153 -3.98 10.13 -1.20
CA LEU A 153 -3.46 8.91 -0.56
C LEU A 153 -2.08 8.54 -1.09
N ARG A 154 -1.74 8.93 -2.32
CA ARG A 154 -0.42 8.68 -2.91
C ARG A 154 0.71 9.29 -2.08
N ILE A 155 0.43 10.36 -1.31
CA ILE A 155 1.38 10.95 -0.36
C ILE A 155 1.75 9.92 0.73
N LEU A 156 0.76 9.34 1.40
CA LEU A 156 1.01 8.31 2.41
C LEU A 156 1.58 7.04 1.81
N ARG A 157 1.16 6.67 0.58
CA ARG A 157 1.72 5.53 -0.15
C ARG A 157 3.20 5.72 -0.49
N ALA A 158 3.62 6.94 -0.89
CA ALA A 158 5.03 7.25 -1.14
C ALA A 158 5.87 7.05 0.13
N ILE A 159 5.42 7.59 1.27
CA ILE A 159 6.08 7.41 2.56
C ILE A 159 6.12 5.93 2.96
N ARG A 160 5.01 5.19 2.78
CA ARG A 160 4.96 3.76 3.05
C ARG A 160 6.00 3.00 2.23
N PHE A 161 6.05 3.22 0.92
CA PHE A 161 7.01 2.53 0.07
C PHE A 161 8.45 2.92 0.39
N ALA A 162 8.72 4.21 0.66
CA ALA A 162 10.03 4.66 1.13
C ALA A 162 10.44 3.94 2.42
N THR A 163 9.49 3.76 3.34
CA THR A 163 9.71 3.05 4.61
C THR A 163 9.96 1.56 4.39
N ILE A 164 9.05 0.86 3.69
CA ILE A 164 9.09 -0.60 3.56
C ILE A 164 10.29 -1.06 2.72
N LEU A 165 10.53 -0.39 1.58
CA LEU A 165 11.60 -0.75 0.63
C LEU A 165 12.93 -0.09 0.96
N ASN A 166 12.96 0.86 1.90
CA ASN A 166 14.11 1.72 2.19
C ASN A 166 14.62 2.45 0.94
N PHE A 167 13.69 2.99 0.14
CA PHE A 167 13.94 3.74 -1.08
C PHE A 167 13.90 5.24 -0.82
N LYS A 168 14.63 6.01 -1.62
CA LYS A 168 14.60 7.47 -1.60
C LYS A 168 13.42 7.98 -2.44
N ILE A 169 12.86 9.10 -2.03
CA ILE A 169 11.85 9.82 -2.80
C ILE A 169 12.57 10.73 -3.80
N SER A 170 12.15 10.74 -5.08
CA SER A 170 12.74 11.60 -6.12
C SER A 170 12.53 13.08 -5.77
N LEU A 171 13.40 13.97 -6.27
CA LEU A 171 13.33 15.41 -5.96
C LEU A 171 11.99 16.04 -6.34
N ASP A 172 11.42 15.66 -7.48
CA ASP A 172 10.15 16.21 -7.96
C ASP A 172 9.00 15.75 -7.05
N LEU A 173 8.99 14.46 -6.66
CA LEU A 173 7.99 13.92 -5.76
C LEU A 173 8.15 14.49 -4.34
N ASP A 174 9.39 14.70 -3.88
CA ASP A 174 9.69 15.32 -2.58
C ASP A 174 9.06 16.71 -2.47
N LYS A 175 9.27 17.56 -3.49
CA LYS A 175 8.65 18.89 -3.57
C LYS A 175 7.13 18.80 -3.61
N ALA A 176 6.60 17.94 -4.47
CA ALA A 176 5.15 17.76 -4.62
C ALA A 176 4.49 17.29 -3.31
N ILE A 177 5.13 16.38 -2.55
CA ILE A 177 4.63 15.95 -1.24
C ILE A 177 4.65 17.12 -0.26
N TYR A 178 5.76 17.85 -0.17
CA TYR A 178 5.88 18.98 0.77
C TYR A 178 4.77 20.00 0.56
N GLU A 179 4.50 20.38 -0.69
CA GLU A 179 3.47 21.37 -1.03
C GLU A 179 2.03 20.87 -0.87
N ASN A 180 1.79 19.55 -0.96
CA ASN A 180 0.45 18.97 -0.93
C ASN A 180 0.13 18.20 0.35
N SER A 181 1.06 18.06 1.29
CA SER A 181 0.89 17.25 2.51
C SER A 181 -0.35 17.60 3.32
N TYR A 182 -0.70 18.89 3.42
CA TYR A 182 -1.87 19.38 4.14
C TYR A 182 -3.20 18.83 3.59
N LYS A 183 -3.24 18.43 2.31
CA LYS A 183 -4.43 17.85 1.66
C LYS A 183 -4.78 16.45 2.16
N VAL A 184 -3.83 15.77 2.81
CA VAL A 184 -4.05 14.46 3.45
C VAL A 184 -5.17 14.54 4.50
N LYS A 185 -5.44 15.72 5.10
CA LYS A 185 -6.57 15.91 6.02
C LYS A 185 -7.91 15.50 5.40
N ASN A 186 -8.08 15.67 4.08
CA ASN A 186 -9.33 15.40 3.36
C ASN A 186 -9.59 13.89 3.12
N LEU A 187 -8.63 13.02 3.41
CA LEU A 187 -8.83 11.58 3.32
C LEU A 187 -9.63 11.06 4.53
N SER A 188 -10.41 9.99 4.31
CA SER A 188 -11.06 9.30 5.43
C SER A 188 -10.01 8.71 6.39
N ASN A 189 -10.33 8.68 7.67
CA ASN A 189 -9.44 8.12 8.69
C ASN A 189 -9.19 6.62 8.49
N PHE A 190 -10.12 5.89 7.84
CA PHE A 190 -9.90 4.51 7.44
C PHE A 190 -8.76 4.38 6.42
N ARG A 191 -8.78 5.19 5.34
CA ARG A 191 -7.72 5.16 4.32
C ARG A 191 -6.36 5.56 4.90
N LYS A 192 -6.34 6.59 5.76
CA LYS A 192 -5.12 7.01 6.47
C LYS A 192 -4.56 5.88 7.33
N LYS A 193 -5.42 5.23 8.15
CA LYS A 193 -5.02 4.14 9.05
C LYS A 193 -4.40 2.97 8.29
N VAL A 194 -5.01 2.56 7.17
CA VAL A 194 -4.48 1.44 6.36
C VAL A 194 -3.04 1.68 5.90
N GLU A 195 -2.70 2.89 5.49
CA GLU A 195 -1.32 3.21 5.08
C GLU A 195 -0.39 3.36 6.29
N LEU A 196 -0.85 4.01 7.37
CA LEU A 196 -0.08 4.17 8.60
C LEU A 196 0.20 2.83 9.27
N ASP A 197 -0.75 1.90 9.31
CA ASP A 197 -0.54 0.55 9.83
C ASP A 197 0.61 -0.17 9.09
N LYS A 198 0.68 -0.01 7.76
CA LYS A 198 1.76 -0.61 6.95
C LYS A 198 3.11 0.06 7.22
N ILE A 199 3.14 1.37 7.46
CA ILE A 199 4.35 2.10 7.88
C ILE A 199 4.80 1.60 9.25
N PHE A 200 3.88 1.51 10.21
CA PHE A 200 4.19 1.15 11.60
C PHE A 200 4.52 -0.34 11.79
N LYS A 201 4.08 -1.21 10.88
CA LYS A 201 4.48 -2.62 10.81
C LYS A 201 5.85 -2.86 10.16
N SER A 202 6.45 -1.82 9.58
CA SER A 202 7.74 -1.96 8.91
C SER A 202 8.90 -2.05 9.92
N LYS A 203 9.88 -2.89 9.63
CA LYS A 203 11.15 -2.89 10.37
C LYS A 203 11.90 -1.55 10.31
N ASN A 204 11.62 -0.74 9.27
CA ASN A 204 12.19 0.59 9.07
C ASN A 204 11.25 1.71 9.58
N VAL A 205 10.39 1.44 10.56
CA VAL A 205 9.36 2.38 11.03
C VAL A 205 9.92 3.75 11.40
N MET A 206 11.13 3.82 11.98
CA MET A 206 11.75 5.10 12.36
C MET A 206 12.07 5.96 11.14
N HIS A 207 12.44 5.37 9.99
CA HIS A 207 12.55 6.09 8.73
C HIS A 207 11.19 6.69 8.30
N GLY A 208 10.12 5.89 8.39
CA GLY A 208 8.76 6.35 8.11
C GLY A 208 8.31 7.51 9.00
N ILE A 209 8.59 7.43 10.32
CA ILE A 209 8.31 8.51 11.27
C ILE A 209 9.07 9.79 10.92
N ASN A 210 10.34 9.68 10.53
CA ASN A 210 11.13 10.83 10.10
C ASN A 210 10.57 11.47 8.81
N LEU A 211 10.08 10.66 7.85
CA LEU A 211 9.41 11.18 6.67
C LEU A 211 8.08 11.87 7.01
N LEU A 212 7.26 11.29 7.89
CA LEU A 212 6.03 11.92 8.36
C LEU A 212 6.31 13.29 9.00
N LYS A 213 7.35 13.41 9.83
CA LYS A 213 7.80 14.69 10.40
C LYS A 213 8.29 15.65 9.32
N LYS A 214 9.15 15.19 8.40
CA LYS A 214 9.71 16.01 7.31
C LYS A 214 8.61 16.74 6.54
N TYR A 215 7.48 16.07 6.29
CA TYR A 215 6.36 16.64 5.54
C TYR A 215 5.27 17.27 6.41
N ASN A 216 5.52 17.49 7.70
CA ASN A 216 4.56 18.04 8.68
C ASN A 216 3.25 17.24 8.78
N LEU A 217 3.30 15.95 8.47
CA LEU A 217 2.12 15.09 8.50
C LEU A 217 1.71 14.70 9.93
N ASP A 218 2.59 14.83 10.90
CA ASP A 218 2.28 14.74 12.33
C ASP A 218 1.13 15.68 12.70
N LYS A 219 1.23 16.96 12.31
CA LYS A 219 0.19 17.97 12.54
C LYS A 219 -1.08 17.68 11.76
N VAL A 220 -0.97 17.30 10.48
CA VAL A 220 -2.11 17.02 9.59
C VAL A 220 -2.90 15.78 10.04
N LEU A 221 -2.21 14.79 10.60
CA LEU A 221 -2.77 13.52 11.07
C LEU A 221 -3.13 13.54 12.56
N ASN A 222 -2.82 14.64 13.26
CA ASN A 222 -2.98 14.76 14.71
C ASN A 222 -2.26 13.64 15.48
N LEU A 223 -0.96 13.46 15.19
CA LEU A 223 -0.10 12.47 15.80
C LEU A 223 1.06 13.15 16.56
N ASN A 224 1.42 12.62 17.72
CA ASN A 224 2.62 13.04 18.45
C ASN A 224 3.80 12.17 18.03
N LEU A 225 4.64 12.68 17.14
CA LEU A 225 5.84 11.96 16.68
C LEU A 225 7.13 12.38 17.38
N SER A 226 7.08 13.22 18.44
CA SER A 226 8.27 13.87 19.03
C SER A 226 9.24 12.88 19.65
N HIS A 227 8.75 11.89 20.39
CA HIS A 227 9.55 10.97 21.21
C HIS A 227 9.20 9.51 20.96
N VAL A 228 8.97 9.15 19.68
CA VAL A 228 8.65 7.77 19.33
C VAL A 228 9.91 6.93 19.41
N LYS A 229 9.83 5.85 20.17
CA LYS A 229 10.87 4.84 20.29
C LYS A 229 10.52 3.62 19.44
N TYR A 230 11.52 2.98 18.87
CA TYR A 230 11.32 1.78 18.06
C TYR A 230 10.68 0.65 18.89
N CYS A 231 9.73 -0.03 18.31
CA CYS A 231 9.26 -1.33 18.75
C CYS A 231 8.73 -2.14 17.56
N GLU A 232 8.81 -3.47 17.66
CA GLU A 232 8.38 -4.37 16.58
C GLU A 232 6.87 -4.44 16.42
N ASN A 233 6.11 -4.12 17.47
CA ASN A 233 4.66 -4.18 17.47
C ASN A 233 4.05 -2.84 17.04
N TYR A 234 3.31 -2.83 15.93
CA TYR A 234 2.68 -1.61 15.40
C TYR A 234 1.68 -0.95 16.36
N LEU A 235 1.03 -1.73 17.24
CA LEU A 235 0.16 -1.16 18.29
C LEU A 235 0.96 -0.43 19.36
N GLY A 236 2.21 -0.85 19.59
CA GLY A 236 3.16 -0.12 20.43
C GLY A 236 3.56 1.22 19.82
N ILE A 237 3.72 1.30 18.49
CA ILE A 237 3.91 2.58 17.79
C ILE A 237 2.66 3.44 17.93
N TRP A 238 1.46 2.89 17.64
CA TRP A 238 0.20 3.61 17.82
C TRP A 238 0.01 4.14 19.24
N ALA A 239 0.35 3.36 20.25
CA ALA A 239 0.26 3.76 21.65
C ALA A 239 1.12 4.99 21.99
N GLN A 240 2.27 5.13 21.32
CA GLN A 240 3.18 6.26 21.50
C GLN A 240 2.75 7.51 20.75
N VAL A 241 2.21 7.36 19.50
CA VAL A 241 1.95 8.49 18.61
C VAL A 241 0.55 9.06 18.71
N LEU A 242 -0.42 8.28 19.20
CA LEU A 242 -1.83 8.63 19.16
C LEU A 242 -2.15 9.74 20.17
N ILE A 243 -2.67 10.87 19.70
CA ILE A 243 -3.21 11.94 20.59
C ILE A 243 -4.66 11.59 20.96
N ASN A 244 -5.52 11.41 19.95
CA ASN A 244 -6.93 11.06 20.11
C ASN A 244 -7.24 9.77 19.34
N PHE A 245 -8.35 9.08 19.72
CA PHE A 245 -8.82 7.88 19.02
C PHE A 245 -9.67 8.22 17.77
N ASP A 246 -9.15 9.07 16.89
CA ASP A 246 -9.85 9.52 15.69
C ASP A 246 -9.82 8.47 14.54
N PHE A 247 -8.95 7.45 14.65
CA PHE A 247 -8.82 6.38 13.68
C PHE A 247 -9.74 5.19 14.01
N PRO A 248 -10.24 4.46 12.99
CA PRO A 248 -11.16 3.35 13.20
C PRO A 248 -10.42 2.09 13.68
N PHE A 249 -10.11 2.04 14.96
CA PHE A 249 -9.56 0.85 15.61
C PHE A 249 -10.66 -0.16 15.94
N THR A 250 -10.34 -1.44 15.84
CA THR A 250 -11.16 -2.51 16.38
C THR A 250 -11.16 -2.44 17.91
N ARG A 251 -12.16 -3.10 18.56
CA ARG A 251 -12.19 -3.19 20.01
C ARG A 251 -10.93 -3.81 20.61
N ALA A 252 -10.37 -4.82 19.95
CA ALA A 252 -9.13 -5.47 20.37
C ALA A 252 -7.92 -4.54 20.26
N GLU A 253 -7.76 -3.82 19.14
CA GLU A 253 -6.70 -2.83 18.97
C GLU A 253 -6.80 -1.72 20.02
N THR A 254 -8.00 -1.16 20.25
CA THR A 254 -8.23 -0.11 21.26
C THR A 254 -7.85 -0.58 22.66
N LYS A 255 -8.25 -1.81 23.03
CA LYS A 255 -7.88 -2.41 24.32
C LYS A 255 -6.36 -2.54 24.46
N SER A 256 -5.69 -3.04 23.43
CA SER A 256 -4.23 -3.19 23.44
C SER A 256 -3.50 -1.85 23.50
N ILE A 257 -3.92 -0.87 22.70
CA ILE A 257 -3.32 0.48 22.71
C ILE A 257 -3.46 1.11 24.10
N ASN A 258 -4.65 1.06 24.73
CA ASN A 258 -4.88 1.61 26.06
C ASN A 258 -4.04 0.90 27.12
N ALA A 259 -3.93 -0.42 27.05
CA ALA A 259 -3.09 -1.20 27.96
C ALA A 259 -1.61 -0.79 27.86
N ILE A 260 -1.08 -0.70 26.63
CA ILE A 260 0.31 -0.28 26.38
C ILE A 260 0.52 1.16 26.89
N ARG A 261 -0.38 2.09 26.57
CA ARG A 261 -0.30 3.48 27.07
C ARG A 261 -0.26 3.55 28.58
N PHE A 262 -1.14 2.80 29.26
CA PHE A 262 -1.11 2.72 30.73
C PHE A 262 0.22 2.19 31.25
N LEU A 263 0.73 1.08 30.68
CA LEU A 263 2.00 0.48 31.10
C LEU A 263 3.20 1.42 30.87
N LEU A 264 3.17 2.22 29.80
CA LEU A 264 4.22 3.22 29.54
C LEU A 264 4.31 4.32 30.59
N THR A 265 3.23 4.58 31.36
CA THR A 265 3.25 5.53 32.48
C THR A 265 3.82 4.95 33.77
N LYS A 266 4.05 3.63 33.84
CA LYS A 266 4.51 2.93 35.05
C LYS A 266 6.02 2.79 35.08
N ASP A 267 6.63 2.88 36.25
CA ASP A 267 8.08 2.73 36.38
C ASP A 267 8.54 1.33 35.96
N ASN A 268 7.87 0.32 36.46
CA ASN A 268 8.11 -1.08 36.10
C ASN A 268 6.83 -1.72 35.53
N PRO A 269 6.67 -1.85 34.20
CA PRO A 269 5.54 -2.50 33.59
C PRO A 269 5.32 -3.97 34.02
N LEU A 270 6.37 -4.68 34.41
CA LEU A 270 6.30 -6.10 34.80
C LEU A 270 5.56 -6.33 36.13
N GLU A 271 5.39 -5.32 36.95
CA GLU A 271 4.58 -5.41 38.18
C GLU A 271 3.07 -5.56 37.92
N TYR A 272 2.65 -5.44 36.66
CA TYR A 272 1.22 -5.48 36.27
C TYR A 272 0.84 -6.78 35.54
N LEU A 273 1.60 -7.87 35.75
CA LEU A 273 1.33 -9.18 35.13
C LEU A 273 0.01 -9.84 35.59
N ASP A 274 -0.53 -9.39 36.70
CA ASP A 274 -1.85 -9.79 37.18
C ASP A 274 -3.02 -9.24 36.34
N LYS A 275 -2.77 -8.12 35.62
CA LYS A 275 -3.80 -7.39 34.84
C LYS A 275 -3.58 -7.44 33.33
N TYR A 276 -2.34 -7.59 32.88
CA TYR A 276 -1.93 -7.56 31.49
C TYR A 276 -1.06 -8.76 31.11
N SER A 277 -1.12 -9.17 29.85
CA SER A 277 -0.30 -10.28 29.37
C SER A 277 1.22 -9.96 29.48
N LEU A 278 2.01 -11.00 29.64
CA LEU A 278 3.48 -10.90 29.67
C LEU A 278 4.00 -10.14 28.44
N ASP A 279 3.47 -10.45 27.23
CA ASP A 279 3.89 -9.79 25.99
C ASP A 279 3.67 -8.27 26.01
N MET A 280 2.55 -7.79 26.58
CA MET A 280 2.28 -6.36 26.70
C MET A 280 3.22 -5.68 27.71
N CYS A 281 3.45 -6.33 28.85
CA CYS A 281 4.37 -5.81 29.87
C CYS A 281 5.80 -5.74 29.34
N LEU A 282 6.28 -6.80 28.67
CA LEU A 282 7.59 -6.83 28.03
C LEU A 282 7.73 -5.79 26.91
N LEU A 283 6.68 -5.63 26.09
CA LEU A 283 6.67 -4.61 25.05
C LEU A 283 6.83 -3.20 25.63
N ALA A 284 6.06 -2.88 26.67
CA ALA A 284 6.17 -1.59 27.34
C ALA A 284 7.54 -1.35 27.98
N SER A 285 8.12 -2.37 28.63
CA SER A 285 9.49 -2.29 29.19
C SER A 285 10.52 -2.02 28.10
N ARG A 286 10.51 -2.78 27.01
CA ARG A 286 11.41 -2.57 25.86
C ARG A 286 11.29 -1.18 25.24
N ILE A 287 10.06 -0.66 25.10
CA ILE A 287 9.86 0.72 24.61
C ILE A 287 10.50 1.74 25.55
N LYS A 288 10.43 1.52 26.87
CA LYS A 288 11.05 2.43 27.86
C LYS A 288 12.58 2.36 27.83
N GLU A 289 13.15 1.19 27.64
CA GLU A 289 14.60 0.93 27.62
C GLU A 289 15.28 1.42 26.34
N ASN A 290 14.56 1.41 25.19
CA ASN A 290 15.12 1.91 23.93
C ASN A 290 15.31 3.43 24.00
N ASN A 291 16.52 3.87 24.32
CA ASN A 291 16.93 5.29 24.33
C ASN A 291 17.28 5.81 22.95
#